data_8632c3f26e70a789577144e28a5aacc5
#
_entry.id   8632c3f26e70a789577144e28a5aacc5
#
_cell.length_a   1.000
_cell.length_b   1.000
_cell.length_c   1.000
_cell.angle_alpha   90.00
_cell.angle_beta   90.00
_cell.angle_gamma   90.00
#
_symmetry.space_group_name_H-M   'P 1'
#
loop_
_entity.id
_entity.type
_entity.pdbx_description
1 polymer ?
#
loop_
_entity_poly.entity_id
_entity_poly.type
_entity_poly.pdbx_seq_one_letter_code
_entity_poly.pdbx_strand_id
1 'polypeptide(L)'
;MARLPEDVREAWEDRKGPAVFGTVNAEGAPNVVYVNCVWMLNERQFLVANNYFHKTQENIIAGSRGSLLFLSERGGSYQVKGSVAYHTSGEVYETMKRRNDAMDPERPGVGAAVLTVEEVYKGAERLA
;
A
#
# COMPACT_ATOMS: atom_id res chain seq x y z
N MET A 1 11.77 6.29 -9.21
CA MET A 1 10.39 6.53 -8.72
C MET A 1 9.48 6.75 -9.92
N ALA A 2 8.42 5.99 -10.01
CA ALA A 2 7.46 6.10 -11.09
C ALA A 2 6.22 6.89 -10.65
N ARG A 3 5.50 7.39 -11.62
CA ARG A 3 4.27 8.14 -11.42
C ARG A 3 3.10 7.27 -11.87
N LEU A 4 2.03 7.24 -11.09
CA LEU A 4 0.84 6.49 -11.46
C LEU A 4 0.19 7.11 -12.69
N PRO A 5 -0.03 6.34 -13.76
CA PRO A 5 -0.82 6.82 -14.90
C PRO A 5 -2.23 7.21 -14.46
N GLU A 6 -2.85 8.15 -15.18
CA GLU A 6 -4.18 8.66 -14.83
C GLU A 6 -5.23 7.57 -14.77
N ASP A 7 -5.23 6.64 -15.73
CA ASP A 7 -6.20 5.53 -15.74
C ASP A 7 -6.03 4.59 -14.54
N VAL A 8 -4.82 4.44 -14.03
CA VAL A 8 -4.56 3.64 -12.81
C VAL A 8 -5.08 4.38 -11.58
N ARG A 9 -4.91 5.70 -11.52
CA ARG A 9 -5.46 6.51 -10.43
C ARG A 9 -6.99 6.44 -10.41
N GLU A 10 -7.62 6.49 -11.58
CA GLU A 10 -9.06 6.32 -11.71
C GLU A 10 -9.52 4.92 -11.28
N ALA A 11 -8.77 3.89 -11.66
CA ALA A 11 -9.05 2.51 -11.24
C ALA A 11 -8.94 2.36 -9.73
N TRP A 12 -8.01 3.06 -9.09
CA TRP A 12 -7.89 3.08 -7.64
C TRP A 12 -9.13 3.70 -6.97
N GLU A 13 -9.64 4.80 -7.53
CA GLU A 13 -10.85 5.44 -7.02
C GLU A 13 -12.08 4.51 -7.15
N ASP A 14 -12.09 3.65 -8.18
CA ASP A 14 -13.16 2.67 -8.42
C ASP A 14 -12.78 1.28 -7.87
N ARG A 15 -11.94 1.23 -6.86
CA ARG A 15 -11.43 -0.02 -6.29
C ARG A 15 -12.56 -0.90 -5.78
N LYS A 16 -12.47 -2.18 -6.09
CA LYS A 16 -13.41 -3.21 -5.65
C LYS A 16 -12.81 -4.01 -4.50
N GLY A 17 -13.36 -3.83 -3.31
CA GLY A 17 -12.94 -4.58 -2.13
C GLY A 17 -11.58 -4.14 -1.58
N PRO A 18 -11.02 -4.91 -0.65
CA PRO A 18 -9.72 -4.59 -0.08
C PRO A 18 -8.59 -4.82 -1.08
N ALA A 19 -7.49 -4.10 -0.89
CA ALA A 19 -6.25 -4.36 -1.62
C ALA A 19 -5.45 -5.46 -0.92
N VAL A 20 -4.49 -6.03 -1.65
CA VAL A 20 -3.55 -7.02 -1.10
C VAL A 20 -2.19 -6.39 -1.04
N PHE A 21 -1.55 -6.45 0.13
CA PHE A 21 -0.21 -5.91 0.35
C PHE A 21 0.77 -7.04 0.57
N GLY A 22 1.77 -7.12 -0.29
CA GLY A 22 2.79 -8.16 -0.27
C GLY A 22 4.14 -7.65 0.20
N THR A 23 4.81 -8.45 1.01
CA THR A 23 6.18 -8.21 1.48
C THR A 23 6.93 -9.54 1.47
N VAL A 24 8.22 -9.49 1.77
CA VAL A 24 9.08 -10.68 1.78
C VAL A 24 10.00 -10.63 2.99
N ASN A 25 10.27 -11.76 3.62
CA ASN A 25 11.19 -11.81 4.74
C ASN A 25 12.65 -11.91 4.28
N ALA A 26 13.59 -11.89 5.22
CA ALA A 26 15.01 -11.91 4.93
C ALA A 26 15.48 -13.17 4.18
N GLU A 27 14.75 -14.27 4.30
CA GLU A 27 15.04 -15.53 3.60
C GLU A 27 14.34 -15.62 2.23
N GLY A 28 13.61 -14.58 1.84
CA GLY A 28 12.92 -14.56 0.56
C GLY A 28 11.53 -15.18 0.58
N ALA A 29 10.97 -15.51 1.74
CA ALA A 29 9.62 -16.05 1.82
C ALA A 29 8.59 -14.93 1.68
N PRO A 30 7.65 -15.05 0.73
CA PRO A 30 6.64 -14.02 0.52
C PRO A 30 5.55 -14.06 1.60
N ASN A 31 4.95 -12.90 1.85
CA ASN A 31 3.83 -12.75 2.77
C ASN A 31 2.84 -11.76 2.17
N VAL A 32 1.55 -12.08 2.23
CA VAL A 32 0.49 -11.21 1.72
C VAL A 32 -0.59 -11.04 2.77
N VAL A 33 -1.16 -9.84 2.84
CA VAL A 33 -2.27 -9.53 3.74
C VAL A 33 -3.28 -8.66 2.99
N TYR A 34 -4.55 -8.75 3.38
CA TYR A 34 -5.54 -7.78 2.93
C TYR A 34 -5.40 -6.49 3.71
N VAL A 35 -5.57 -5.36 3.02
CA VAL A 35 -5.54 -4.03 3.64
C VAL A 35 -6.74 -3.21 3.16
N ASN A 36 -7.48 -2.63 4.10
CA ASN A 36 -8.58 -1.71 3.83
C ASN A 36 -8.17 -0.26 4.10
N CYS A 37 -7.30 -0.06 5.07
CA CYS A 37 -6.82 1.25 5.47
C CYS A 37 -5.60 1.64 4.64
N VAL A 38 -5.86 1.91 3.37
CA VAL A 38 -4.85 2.24 2.38
C VAL A 38 -5.36 3.37 1.47
N TRP A 39 -4.50 4.32 1.17
CA TRP A 39 -4.85 5.51 0.39
C TRP A 39 -3.71 5.91 -0.53
N MET A 40 -4.04 6.56 -1.63
CA MET A 40 -3.02 7.31 -2.38
C MET A 40 -2.61 8.51 -1.54
N LEU A 41 -1.33 8.63 -1.26
CA LEU A 41 -0.78 9.80 -0.58
C LEU A 41 -0.54 10.93 -1.59
N ASN A 42 -0.06 10.55 -2.75
CA ASN A 42 0.12 11.40 -3.93
C ASN A 42 0.26 10.48 -5.15
N GLU A 43 0.56 11.03 -6.32
CA GLU A 43 0.64 10.23 -7.56
C GLU A 43 1.85 9.29 -7.65
N ARG A 44 2.70 9.28 -6.62
CA ARG A 44 3.90 8.43 -6.56
C ARG A 44 3.94 7.54 -5.34
N GLN A 45 2.99 7.69 -4.42
CA GLN A 45 3.06 6.99 -3.14
C GLN A 45 1.70 6.56 -2.64
N PHE A 46 1.68 5.39 -2.00
CA PHE A 46 0.53 4.88 -1.26
C PHE A 46 0.84 4.85 0.23
N LEU A 47 -0.16 5.13 1.04
CA LEU A 47 -0.10 5.14 2.49
C LEU A 47 -0.92 3.97 3.01
N VAL A 48 -0.30 3.09 3.79
CA VAL A 48 -0.96 1.92 4.39
C VAL A 48 -0.87 2.03 5.90
N ALA A 49 -2.02 2.02 6.58
CA ALA A 49 -2.03 2.01 8.03
C ALA A 49 -1.68 0.63 8.57
N ASN A 50 -0.75 0.58 9.52
CA ASN A 50 -0.49 -0.62 10.29
C ASN A 50 -1.44 -0.66 11.48
N ASN A 51 -2.52 -1.45 11.35
CA ASN A 51 -3.45 -1.67 12.44
C ASN A 51 -3.14 -2.98 13.18
N TYR A 52 -2.88 -4.04 12.41
CA TYR A 52 -2.69 -5.39 12.95
C TYR A 52 -1.57 -6.15 12.24
N PHE A 53 -0.59 -5.44 11.70
CA PHE A 53 0.55 -6.09 11.07
C PHE A 53 1.37 -6.85 12.10
N HIS A 54 1.88 -8.00 11.70
CA HIS A 54 2.84 -8.78 12.48
C HIS A 54 4.03 -9.14 11.58
N LYS A 55 3.89 -10.16 10.76
CA LYS A 55 4.94 -10.55 9.79
C LYS A 55 5.23 -9.42 8.80
N THR A 56 4.20 -8.71 8.37
CA THR A 56 4.35 -7.57 7.46
C THR A 56 5.23 -6.48 8.07
N GLN A 57 5.01 -6.14 9.34
CA GLN A 57 5.82 -5.15 10.03
C GLN A 57 7.28 -5.60 10.14
N GLU A 58 7.51 -6.85 10.53
CA GLU A 58 8.86 -7.39 10.62
C GLU A 58 9.57 -7.31 9.27
N ASN A 59 8.88 -7.65 8.19
CA ASN A 59 9.43 -7.61 6.83
C ASN A 59 9.79 -6.18 6.42
N ILE A 60 8.90 -5.23 6.69
CA ILE A 60 9.15 -3.81 6.35
C ILE A 60 10.37 -3.29 7.11
N ILE A 61 10.46 -3.55 8.39
CA ILE A 61 11.58 -3.10 9.23
C ILE A 61 12.89 -3.73 8.77
N ALA A 62 12.85 -4.97 8.27
CA ALA A 62 14.02 -5.65 7.73
C ALA A 62 14.40 -5.19 6.32
N GLY A 63 13.67 -4.24 5.74
CA GLY A 63 14.01 -3.64 4.44
C GLY A 63 13.26 -4.22 3.25
N SER A 64 12.15 -4.92 3.47
CA SER A 64 11.37 -5.48 2.37
C SER A 64 10.87 -4.42 1.41
N ARG A 65 10.89 -4.74 0.12
CA ARG A 65 10.09 -4.02 -0.87
C ARG A 65 8.64 -4.46 -0.72
N GLY A 66 7.72 -3.70 -1.32
CA GLY A 66 6.30 -3.97 -1.22
C GLY A 66 5.62 -4.10 -2.57
N SER A 67 4.49 -4.78 -2.57
CA SER A 67 3.63 -4.89 -3.73
C SER A 67 2.19 -4.69 -3.27
N LEU A 68 1.46 -3.84 -4.00
CA LEU A 68 0.04 -3.56 -3.73
C LEU A 68 -0.77 -4.01 -4.94
N LEU A 69 -1.73 -4.90 -4.72
CA LEU A 69 -2.58 -5.46 -5.76
C LEU A 69 -4.04 -5.08 -5.48
N PHE A 70 -4.74 -4.59 -6.48
CA PHE A 70 -6.15 -4.23 -6.32
C PHE A 70 -6.95 -4.50 -7.60
N LEU A 71 -8.26 -4.66 -7.41
CA LEU A 71 -9.23 -4.84 -8.48
C LEU A 71 -10.04 -3.55 -8.64
N SER A 72 -10.45 -3.25 -9.87
CA SER A 72 -11.31 -2.12 -10.19
C SER A 72 -12.73 -2.60 -10.50
N GLU A 73 -13.74 -1.83 -10.12
CA GLU A 73 -15.13 -2.09 -10.50
C GLU A 73 -15.33 -2.09 -12.02
N ARG A 74 -14.45 -1.40 -12.74
CA ARG A 74 -14.45 -1.39 -14.22
C ARG A 74 -13.88 -2.65 -14.83
N GLY A 75 -13.40 -3.57 -13.99
CA GLY A 75 -12.66 -4.73 -14.42
C GLY A 75 -11.15 -4.46 -14.47
N GLY A 76 -10.38 -5.54 -14.47
CA GLY A 76 -8.93 -5.48 -14.48
C GLY A 76 -8.31 -5.54 -13.09
N SER A 77 -7.09 -6.05 -13.06
CA SER A 77 -6.27 -6.08 -11.85
C SER A 77 -5.04 -5.22 -12.05
N TYR A 78 -4.68 -4.49 -11.00
CA TYR A 78 -3.57 -3.54 -11.03
C TYR A 78 -2.59 -3.87 -9.93
N GLN A 79 -1.30 -3.77 -10.25
CA GLN A 79 -0.24 -4.04 -9.28
C GLN A 79 0.76 -2.91 -9.30
N VAL A 80 1.12 -2.44 -8.10
CA VAL A 80 2.13 -1.42 -7.89
C VAL A 80 3.24 -2.03 -7.04
N LYS A 81 4.49 -1.87 -7.45
CA LYS A 81 5.65 -2.36 -6.69
C LYS A 81 6.58 -1.21 -6.37
N GLY A 82 7.23 -1.28 -5.23
CA GLY A 82 8.21 -0.27 -4.87
C GLY A 82 8.86 -0.48 -3.53
N SER A 83 9.59 0.53 -3.09
CA SER A 83 10.22 0.56 -1.78
C SER A 83 9.19 0.95 -0.72
N VAL A 84 9.43 0.51 0.51
CA VAL A 84 8.52 0.78 1.64
C VAL A 84 9.32 1.44 2.75
N ALA A 85 8.83 2.60 3.22
CA ALA A 85 9.33 3.27 4.42
C ALA A 85 8.28 3.15 5.52
N TYR A 86 8.74 3.05 6.77
CA TYR A 86 7.85 2.90 7.92
C TYR A 86 8.02 4.07 8.88
N HIS A 87 6.90 4.68 9.27
CA HIS A 87 6.87 5.87 10.10
C HIS A 87 6.03 5.64 11.35
N THR A 88 6.57 6.01 12.52
CA THR A 88 5.86 5.94 13.79
C THR A 88 5.66 7.34 14.41
N SER A 89 6.10 8.38 13.72
CA SER A 89 5.94 9.77 14.12
C SER A 89 6.09 10.67 12.89
N GLY A 90 5.77 11.94 13.05
CA GLY A 90 5.93 12.94 12.00
C GLY A 90 4.68 13.11 11.14
N GLU A 91 4.80 13.92 10.08
CA GLU A 91 3.67 14.36 9.27
C GLU A 91 2.93 13.20 8.59
N VAL A 92 3.68 12.25 8.04
CA VAL A 92 3.07 11.07 7.36
C VAL A 92 2.30 10.21 8.35
N TYR A 93 2.88 9.99 9.53
CA TYR A 93 2.22 9.24 10.59
C TYR A 93 0.94 9.94 11.03
N GLU A 94 0.97 11.24 11.22
CA GLU A 94 -0.21 12.02 11.63
C GLU A 94 -1.29 12.01 10.55
N THR A 95 -0.90 12.05 9.28
CA THR A 95 -1.84 11.91 8.16
C THR A 95 -2.53 10.55 8.20
N MET A 96 -1.76 9.49 8.42
CA MET A 96 -2.29 8.14 8.56
C MET A 96 -3.28 8.07 9.72
N LYS A 97 -2.94 8.62 10.86
CA LYS A 97 -3.81 8.61 12.05
C LYS A 97 -5.15 9.28 11.76
N ARG A 98 -5.14 10.45 11.12
CA ARG A 98 -6.38 11.16 10.79
C ARG A 98 -7.28 10.34 9.86
N ARG A 99 -6.70 9.77 8.80
CA ARG A 99 -7.45 8.98 7.84
C ARG A 99 -7.95 7.66 8.43
N ASN A 100 -7.12 7.02 9.24
CA ASN A 100 -7.46 5.76 9.89
C ASN A 100 -8.60 5.96 10.89
N ASP A 101 -8.52 7.00 11.72
CA ASP A 101 -9.55 7.33 12.70
C ASP A 101 -10.87 7.73 12.03
N ALA A 102 -10.81 8.38 10.88
CA ALA A 102 -11.99 8.73 10.11
C ALA A 102 -12.74 7.50 9.56
N MET A 103 -11.99 6.41 9.29
CA MET A 103 -12.61 5.15 8.88
C MET A 103 -13.16 4.38 10.08
N ASP A 104 -12.37 4.25 11.13
CA ASP A 104 -12.74 3.54 12.35
C ASP A 104 -11.81 3.96 13.49
N PRO A 105 -12.29 4.77 14.45
CA PRO A 105 -11.45 5.27 15.54
C PRO A 105 -10.97 4.18 16.50
N GLU A 106 -11.54 2.98 16.44
CA GLU A 106 -11.10 1.86 17.27
C GLU A 106 -9.88 1.14 16.71
N ARG A 107 -9.50 1.40 15.47
CA ARG A 107 -8.31 0.79 14.88
C ARG A 107 -7.06 1.47 15.43
N PRO A 108 -6.04 0.70 15.85
CA PRO A 108 -4.91 1.25 16.61
C PRO A 108 -4.01 2.21 15.83
N GLY A 109 -3.79 2.00 14.54
CA GLY A 109 -2.92 2.87 13.76
C GLY A 109 -1.54 3.04 14.39
N VAL A 110 -0.81 1.94 14.57
CA VAL A 110 0.46 1.97 15.31
C VAL A 110 1.63 2.46 14.46
N GLY A 111 1.45 2.51 13.14
CA GLY A 111 2.48 2.99 12.24
C GLY A 111 1.94 3.19 10.84
N ALA A 112 2.70 3.89 10.03
CA ALA A 112 2.38 4.20 8.64
C ALA A 112 3.43 3.61 7.71
N ALA A 113 3.01 2.75 6.78
CA ALA A 113 3.87 2.25 5.73
C ALA A 113 3.63 3.09 4.47
N VAL A 114 4.70 3.57 3.86
CA VAL A 114 4.63 4.34 2.61
C VAL A 114 5.31 3.54 1.50
N LEU A 115 4.51 3.15 0.51
CA LEU A 115 5.01 2.49 -0.70
C LEU A 115 5.28 3.54 -1.75
N THR A 116 6.55 3.69 -2.13
CA THR A 116 6.95 4.59 -3.22
C THR A 116 6.97 3.80 -4.52
N VAL A 117 6.17 4.24 -5.49
CA VAL A 117 5.93 3.53 -6.74
C VAL A 117 7.19 3.48 -7.60
N GLU A 118 7.57 2.28 -8.03
CA GLU A 118 8.68 2.05 -8.95
C GLU A 118 8.22 1.34 -10.22
N GLU A 119 7.19 0.48 -10.11
CA GLU A 119 6.64 -0.27 -11.24
C GLU A 119 5.12 -0.33 -11.11
N VAL A 120 4.44 -0.22 -12.25
CA VAL A 120 2.97 -0.29 -12.32
C VAL A 120 2.57 -1.27 -13.41
N TYR A 121 1.65 -2.16 -13.10
CA TYR A 121 1.14 -3.18 -14.02
C TYR A 121 -0.37 -3.19 -14.07
N LYS A 122 -0.93 -3.48 -15.25
CA LYS A 122 -2.33 -3.88 -15.42
C LYS A 122 -2.30 -5.31 -15.95
N GLY A 123 -2.73 -6.28 -15.13
CA GLY A 123 -2.50 -7.69 -15.43
C GLY A 123 -1.01 -7.94 -15.63
N ALA A 124 -0.63 -8.50 -16.74
CA ALA A 124 0.77 -8.77 -17.09
C ALA A 124 1.47 -7.59 -17.77
N GLU A 125 0.71 -6.58 -18.20
CA GLU A 125 1.26 -5.44 -18.93
C GLU A 125 1.88 -4.40 -18.02
N ARG A 126 3.14 -4.04 -18.28
CA ARG A 126 3.81 -2.98 -17.54
C ARG A 126 3.40 -1.61 -18.10
N LEU A 127 2.92 -0.73 -17.24
CA LEU A 127 2.45 0.61 -17.61
C LEU A 127 3.44 1.72 -17.26
N ALA A 128 4.27 1.47 -16.26
CA ALA A 128 5.26 2.46 -15.82
C ALA A 128 6.43 1.81 -15.08
#